data_166e57b08fba2360ca3ea3e174a36002
#
_entry.id   166e57b08fba2360ca3ea3e174a36002
#
_cell.length_a   1.000
_cell.length_b   1.000
_cell.length_c   1.000
_cell.angle_alpha   90.00
_cell.angle_beta   90.00
_cell.angle_gamma   90.00
#
_symmetry.space_group_name_H-M   'P 1'
#
loop_
_entity.id
_entity.type
_entity.pdbx_description
1 polymer ?
#
loop_
_entity_poly.entity_id
_entity_poly.type
_entity_poly.pdbx_seq_one_letter_code
_entity_poly.pdbx_strand_id
1 'polypeptide(L)'
;MYRFLLTRQWVIVTLVALLLIPTMIRLGFWQLHRHDHRQALNQVINASLAAKPVPAESLTSVGGSVAHDDIYRRVTAKGHFDTAHELVVRRRTNADDQVGYHVLTPFVLNDGKTLLVNRGWVPAPASQTAFPKIPAPASGDITVTGRLMQDETTAASGIKNLKGLPDRQIMLINSTQVGARLRDSGDASAKSVLGGYIEMTAPAPKGGSPELIPPPTEDSSWIGIGDINLPYAIQWWVFAAGVPIGWMVLVRRELRERRAAAEERSEEPAPTAV
;
A
#
# COMPACT_ATOMS: atom_id res chain seq x y z
N MET A 1 -21.54 51.98 -9.07
CA MET A 1 -20.63 51.62 -7.97
C MET A 1 -19.88 50.30 -8.20
N TYR A 2 -20.45 49.28 -8.82
CA TYR A 2 -19.80 47.95 -9.03
C TYR A 2 -19.22 47.74 -10.44
N ARG A 3 -19.13 48.75 -11.29
CA ARG A 3 -18.62 48.62 -12.66
C ARG A 3 -17.17 48.17 -12.76
N PHE A 4 -16.38 48.34 -11.69
CA PHE A 4 -15.00 47.87 -11.63
C PHE A 4 -14.86 46.36 -11.65
N LEU A 5 -15.88 45.60 -11.15
CA LEU A 5 -15.91 44.13 -11.24
C LEU A 5 -15.92 43.60 -12.68
N LEU A 6 -16.26 44.44 -13.66
CA LEU A 6 -16.24 44.14 -15.09
C LEU A 6 -14.88 44.44 -15.74
N THR A 7 -13.94 45.01 -15.00
CA THR A 7 -12.58 45.21 -15.52
C THR A 7 -11.86 43.85 -15.68
N ARG A 8 -10.95 43.78 -16.67
CA ARG A 8 -10.23 42.54 -16.99
C ARG A 8 -9.58 41.88 -15.77
N GLN A 9 -9.01 42.66 -14.86
CA GLN A 9 -8.38 42.14 -13.64
C GLN A 9 -9.39 41.49 -12.70
N TRP A 10 -10.52 42.16 -12.42
CA TRP A 10 -11.57 41.64 -11.53
C TRP A 10 -12.31 40.46 -12.11
N VAL A 11 -12.53 40.42 -13.42
CA VAL A 11 -13.09 39.25 -14.10
C VAL A 11 -12.18 38.05 -13.95
N ILE A 12 -10.85 38.23 -14.17
CA ILE A 12 -9.87 37.14 -14.00
C ILE A 12 -9.88 36.65 -12.54
N VAL A 13 -9.79 37.55 -11.55
CA VAL A 13 -9.78 37.18 -10.13
C VAL A 13 -11.06 36.41 -9.74
N THR A 14 -12.21 36.85 -10.23
CA THR A 14 -13.48 36.17 -9.96
C THR A 14 -13.55 34.79 -10.63
N LEU A 15 -13.11 34.67 -11.88
CA LEU A 15 -13.06 33.37 -12.58
C LEU A 15 -12.10 32.41 -11.90
N VAL A 16 -10.92 32.87 -11.46
CA VAL A 16 -9.98 32.06 -10.68
C VAL A 16 -10.61 31.59 -9.36
N ALA A 17 -11.28 32.48 -8.63
CA ALA A 17 -11.97 32.11 -7.40
C ALA A 17 -13.05 31.04 -7.65
N LEU A 18 -13.86 31.22 -8.69
CA LEU A 18 -14.91 30.26 -9.09
C LEU A 18 -14.35 28.91 -9.53
N LEU A 19 -13.14 28.86 -10.07
CA LEU A 19 -12.46 27.60 -10.42
C LEU A 19 -11.81 26.93 -9.19
N LEU A 20 -11.19 27.73 -8.31
CA LEU A 20 -10.50 27.22 -7.13
C LEU A 20 -11.44 26.56 -6.13
N ILE A 21 -12.60 27.17 -5.86
CA ILE A 21 -13.56 26.65 -4.87
C ILE A 21 -13.97 25.19 -5.18
N PRO A 22 -14.54 24.86 -6.34
CA PRO A 22 -14.94 23.48 -6.64
C PRO A 22 -13.74 22.53 -6.71
N THR A 23 -12.58 23.02 -7.16
CA THR A 23 -11.36 22.20 -7.19
C THR A 23 -10.93 21.80 -5.78
N MET A 24 -10.88 22.76 -4.84
CA MET A 24 -10.51 22.50 -3.43
C MET A 24 -11.54 21.60 -2.75
N ILE A 25 -12.83 21.80 -3.00
CA ILE A 25 -13.89 20.94 -2.47
C ILE A 25 -13.70 19.49 -2.97
N ARG A 26 -13.43 19.30 -4.26
CA ARG A 26 -13.16 17.95 -4.82
C ARG A 26 -11.92 17.30 -4.25
N LEU A 27 -10.86 18.06 -4.04
CA LEU A 27 -9.63 17.57 -3.41
C LEU A 27 -9.89 17.15 -1.95
N GLY A 28 -10.70 17.89 -1.20
CA GLY A 28 -11.13 17.52 0.14
C GLY A 28 -11.91 16.20 0.16
N PHE A 29 -12.88 16.02 -0.72
CA PHE A 29 -13.62 14.77 -0.85
C PHE A 29 -12.74 13.61 -1.32
N TRP A 30 -11.79 13.85 -2.23
CA TRP A 30 -10.86 12.83 -2.67
C TRP A 30 -9.99 12.33 -1.49
N GLN A 31 -9.50 13.23 -0.64
CA GLN A 31 -8.75 12.86 0.57
C GLN A 31 -9.63 12.08 1.56
N LEU A 32 -10.89 12.49 1.74
CA LEU A 32 -11.83 11.78 2.63
C LEU A 32 -12.10 10.35 2.14
N HIS A 33 -12.44 10.17 0.86
CA HIS A 33 -12.65 8.83 0.30
C HIS A 33 -11.42 7.93 0.43
N ARG A 34 -10.23 8.51 0.28
CA ARG A 34 -8.98 7.76 0.49
C ARG A 34 -8.80 7.34 1.95
N HIS A 35 -9.18 8.19 2.90
CA HIS A 35 -9.19 7.86 4.33
C HIS A 35 -10.17 6.71 4.63
N ASP A 36 -11.42 6.83 4.18
CA ASP A 36 -12.47 5.82 4.41
C ASP A 36 -12.09 4.46 3.83
N HIS A 37 -11.52 4.45 2.62
CA HIS A 37 -11.05 3.20 2.00
C HIS A 37 -9.94 2.52 2.81
N ARG A 38 -9.01 3.30 3.36
CA ARG A 38 -7.96 2.75 4.25
C ARG A 38 -8.52 2.21 5.54
N GLN A 39 -9.44 2.93 6.18
CA GLN A 39 -10.07 2.44 7.41
C GLN A 39 -10.82 1.13 7.18
N ALA A 40 -11.58 1.01 6.08
CA ALA A 40 -12.27 -0.22 5.73
C ALA A 40 -11.28 -1.39 5.55
N LEU A 41 -10.15 -1.16 4.85
CA LEU A 41 -9.11 -2.16 4.66
C LEU A 41 -8.46 -2.57 6.00
N ASN A 42 -8.13 -1.61 6.86
CA ASN A 42 -7.56 -1.88 8.18
C ASN A 42 -8.53 -2.68 9.07
N GLN A 43 -9.83 -2.42 9.00
CA GLN A 43 -10.84 -3.21 9.72
C GLN A 43 -10.86 -4.67 9.26
N VAL A 44 -10.80 -4.93 7.95
CA VAL A 44 -10.73 -6.30 7.40
C VAL A 44 -9.44 -6.99 7.87
N ILE A 45 -8.30 -6.31 7.78
CA ILE A 45 -7.00 -6.85 8.23
C ILE A 45 -7.05 -7.18 9.72
N ASN A 46 -7.49 -6.26 10.57
CA ASN A 46 -7.56 -6.46 12.01
C ASN A 46 -8.51 -7.60 12.39
N ALA A 47 -9.67 -7.69 11.75
CA ALA A 47 -10.59 -8.80 11.93
C ALA A 47 -9.97 -10.15 11.53
N SER A 48 -9.26 -10.19 10.40
CA SER A 48 -8.55 -11.37 9.90
C SER A 48 -7.43 -11.82 10.85
N LEU A 49 -6.66 -10.87 11.39
CA LEU A 49 -5.58 -11.14 12.34
C LEU A 49 -6.10 -11.62 13.72
N ALA A 50 -7.24 -11.10 14.18
CA ALA A 50 -7.84 -11.47 15.45
C ALA A 50 -8.57 -12.81 15.42
N ALA A 51 -8.98 -13.25 14.23
CA ALA A 51 -9.77 -14.46 14.10
C ALA A 51 -8.98 -15.74 14.45
N LYS A 52 -9.68 -16.78 14.95
CA LYS A 52 -9.06 -18.07 15.25
C LYS A 52 -8.46 -18.68 13.97
N PRO A 53 -7.28 -19.32 14.04
CA PRO A 53 -6.71 -20.02 12.90
C PRO A 53 -7.64 -21.12 12.37
N VAL A 54 -7.73 -21.25 11.05
CA VAL A 54 -8.45 -22.32 10.36
C VAL A 54 -7.48 -23.09 9.45
N PRO A 55 -7.80 -24.34 9.03
CA PRO A 55 -6.95 -25.02 8.05
C PRO A 55 -6.82 -24.22 6.76
N ALA A 56 -5.61 -24.12 6.20
CA ALA A 56 -5.36 -23.35 4.98
C ALA A 56 -6.20 -23.84 3.80
N GLU A 57 -6.40 -25.15 3.70
CA GLU A 57 -7.17 -25.82 2.65
C GLU A 57 -8.66 -25.44 2.65
N SER A 58 -9.15 -24.82 3.74
CA SER A 58 -10.53 -24.33 3.79
C SER A 58 -10.73 -22.98 3.09
N LEU A 59 -9.65 -22.25 2.83
CA LEU A 59 -9.67 -20.89 2.26
C LEU A 59 -9.01 -20.80 0.87
N THR A 60 -8.29 -21.83 0.46
CA THR A 60 -7.66 -21.89 -0.86
C THR A 60 -7.72 -23.29 -1.44
N SER A 61 -7.58 -23.40 -2.75
CA SER A 61 -7.62 -24.67 -3.50
C SER A 61 -6.46 -24.78 -4.50
N VAL A 62 -6.24 -25.99 -5.02
CA VAL A 62 -5.21 -26.24 -6.05
C VAL A 62 -5.47 -25.37 -7.28
N GLY A 63 -4.50 -24.56 -7.65
CA GLY A 63 -4.59 -23.61 -8.78
C GLY A 63 -5.65 -22.52 -8.59
N GLY A 64 -6.23 -22.39 -7.38
CA GLY A 64 -7.20 -21.36 -7.04
C GLY A 64 -6.55 -20.02 -6.69
N SER A 65 -7.38 -19.11 -6.21
CA SER A 65 -6.94 -17.82 -5.66
C SER A 65 -7.49 -17.64 -4.25
N VAL A 66 -6.77 -16.88 -3.43
CA VAL A 66 -7.23 -16.46 -2.11
C VAL A 66 -8.22 -15.30 -2.28
N ALA A 67 -9.37 -15.36 -1.61
CA ALA A 67 -10.35 -14.27 -1.64
C ALA A 67 -9.77 -13.01 -0.97
N HIS A 68 -10.22 -11.84 -1.40
CA HIS A 68 -9.70 -10.57 -0.86
C HIS A 68 -9.96 -10.45 0.65
N ASP A 69 -11.09 -10.92 1.12
CA ASP A 69 -11.49 -10.88 2.53
C ASP A 69 -10.74 -11.89 3.41
N ASP A 70 -10.05 -12.87 2.80
CA ASP A 70 -9.24 -13.85 3.49
C ASP A 70 -7.75 -13.49 3.56
N ILE A 71 -7.35 -12.33 3.03
CA ILE A 71 -5.98 -11.82 3.16
C ILE A 71 -5.71 -11.54 4.64
N TYR A 72 -4.51 -11.90 5.10
CA TYR A 72 -4.07 -11.88 6.50
C TYR A 72 -4.85 -12.81 7.43
N ARG A 73 -5.79 -13.63 6.93
CA ARG A 73 -6.50 -14.62 7.71
C ARG A 73 -5.51 -15.59 8.34
N ARG A 74 -5.64 -15.81 9.65
CA ARG A 74 -4.79 -16.76 10.34
C ARG A 74 -5.15 -18.18 9.93
N VAL A 75 -4.15 -18.94 9.50
CA VAL A 75 -4.32 -20.32 9.03
C VAL A 75 -3.30 -21.25 9.66
N THR A 76 -3.62 -22.54 9.67
CA THR A 76 -2.72 -23.62 10.05
C THR A 76 -2.56 -24.59 8.88
N ALA A 77 -1.40 -25.21 8.78
CA ALA A 77 -1.10 -26.28 7.84
C ALA A 77 -0.27 -27.37 8.52
N LYS A 78 -0.54 -28.63 8.24
CA LYS A 78 0.18 -29.79 8.79
C LYS A 78 0.89 -30.53 7.68
N GLY A 79 2.19 -30.82 7.88
CA GLY A 79 3.03 -31.46 6.89
C GLY A 79 4.50 -31.25 7.15
N HIS A 80 5.33 -31.24 6.11
CA HIS A 80 6.77 -31.06 6.19
C HIS A 80 7.30 -30.10 5.13
N PHE A 81 8.44 -29.47 5.39
CA PHE A 81 9.12 -28.58 4.45
C PHE A 81 9.90 -29.35 3.39
N ASP A 82 9.72 -28.98 2.14
CA ASP A 82 10.57 -29.42 1.03
C ASP A 82 11.71 -28.41 0.83
N THR A 83 12.80 -28.64 1.52
CA THR A 83 13.99 -27.78 1.47
C THR A 83 14.81 -27.93 0.19
N ALA A 84 14.60 -29.01 -0.59
CA ALA A 84 15.28 -29.20 -1.87
C ALA A 84 14.84 -28.16 -2.90
N HIS A 85 13.58 -27.75 -2.84
CA HIS A 85 13.00 -26.77 -3.76
C HIS A 85 12.80 -25.39 -3.13
N GLU A 86 13.53 -25.07 -2.06
CA GLU A 86 13.52 -23.78 -1.41
C GLU A 86 13.99 -22.66 -2.35
N LEU A 87 13.28 -21.55 -2.36
CA LEU A 87 13.52 -20.36 -3.18
C LEU A 87 13.77 -19.13 -2.30
N VAL A 88 14.38 -18.09 -2.88
CA VAL A 88 14.45 -16.78 -2.26
C VAL A 88 13.81 -15.72 -3.14
N VAL A 89 13.05 -14.84 -2.48
CA VAL A 89 12.35 -13.72 -3.12
C VAL A 89 13.17 -12.46 -2.91
N ARG A 90 13.62 -11.88 -4.02
CA ARG A 90 14.54 -10.73 -4.00
C ARG A 90 13.86 -9.41 -3.63
N ARG A 91 14.70 -8.45 -3.24
CA ARG A 91 14.30 -7.06 -2.95
C ARG A 91 13.22 -6.98 -1.89
N ARG A 92 13.47 -7.66 -0.76
CA ARG A 92 12.62 -7.59 0.43
C ARG A 92 13.39 -6.86 1.54
N THR A 93 12.68 -6.03 2.27
CA THR A 93 13.22 -5.35 3.45
C THR A 93 12.68 -5.98 4.72
N ASN A 94 13.45 -5.92 5.79
CA ASN A 94 12.98 -6.24 7.14
C ASN A 94 12.38 -5.00 7.82
N ALA A 95 12.06 -5.11 9.11
CA ALA A 95 11.50 -4.02 9.91
C ALA A 95 12.47 -2.83 10.07
N ASP A 96 13.77 -3.04 9.91
CA ASP A 96 14.82 -2.02 9.99
C ASP A 96 15.22 -1.45 8.62
N ASP A 97 14.38 -1.64 7.58
CA ASP A 97 14.61 -1.23 6.19
C ASP A 97 15.89 -1.83 5.54
N GLN A 98 16.43 -2.89 6.11
CA GLN A 98 17.59 -3.58 5.54
C GLN A 98 17.16 -4.43 4.35
N VAL A 99 17.87 -4.31 3.22
CA VAL A 99 17.58 -5.06 2.01
C VAL A 99 18.07 -6.50 2.13
N GLY A 100 17.17 -7.45 1.83
CA GLY A 100 17.47 -8.87 1.85
C GLY A 100 16.50 -9.68 0.98
N TYR A 101 16.23 -10.89 1.41
CA TYR A 101 15.39 -11.85 0.72
C TYR A 101 14.34 -12.44 1.66
N HIS A 102 13.14 -12.70 1.15
CA HIS A 102 12.22 -13.63 1.82
C HIS A 102 12.59 -15.07 1.45
N VAL A 103 12.49 -15.96 2.40
CA VAL A 103 12.71 -17.39 2.21
C VAL A 103 11.39 -18.06 1.93
N LEU A 104 11.22 -18.57 0.73
CA LEU A 104 10.01 -19.27 0.29
C LEU A 104 10.31 -20.77 0.18
N THR A 105 9.69 -21.57 1.03
CA THR A 105 9.88 -23.01 1.05
C THR A 105 8.54 -23.70 0.76
N PRO A 106 8.47 -24.60 -0.23
CA PRO A 106 7.30 -25.44 -0.41
C PRO A 106 7.05 -26.29 0.85
N PHE A 107 5.80 -26.42 1.23
CA PHE A 107 5.35 -27.19 2.37
C PHE A 107 4.38 -28.26 1.89
N VAL A 108 4.78 -29.51 1.99
CA VAL A 108 3.97 -30.64 1.55
C VAL A 108 3.04 -31.04 2.69
N LEU A 109 1.76 -30.92 2.43
CA LEU A 109 0.69 -31.25 3.39
C LEU A 109 0.52 -32.75 3.52
N ASN A 110 -0.09 -33.23 4.59
CA ASN A 110 -0.32 -34.65 4.84
C ASN A 110 -1.25 -35.33 3.79
N ASP A 111 -2.01 -34.55 3.04
CA ASP A 111 -2.84 -35.02 1.92
C ASP A 111 -2.10 -34.98 0.56
N GLY A 112 -0.82 -34.64 0.54
CA GLY A 112 0.03 -34.58 -0.65
C GLY A 112 -0.08 -33.30 -1.46
N LYS A 113 -0.88 -32.32 -1.03
CA LYS A 113 -0.89 -30.99 -1.64
C LYS A 113 0.30 -30.17 -1.18
N THR A 114 0.67 -29.16 -1.97
CA THR A 114 1.77 -28.26 -1.66
C THR A 114 1.25 -26.85 -1.39
N LEU A 115 1.70 -26.26 -0.30
CA LEU A 115 1.44 -24.88 0.07
C LEU A 115 2.77 -24.12 0.09
N LEU A 116 2.80 -22.92 -0.44
CA LEU A 116 4.01 -22.09 -0.35
C LEU A 116 4.06 -21.40 1.01
N VAL A 117 5.20 -21.51 1.69
CA VAL A 117 5.40 -20.87 3.01
C VAL A 117 6.57 -19.91 2.94
N ASN A 118 6.29 -18.63 3.13
CA ASN A 118 7.28 -17.61 3.40
C ASN A 118 7.71 -17.72 4.86
N ARG A 119 8.94 -18.25 5.07
CA ARG A 119 9.48 -18.51 6.40
C ARG A 119 10.02 -17.27 7.10
N GLY A 120 10.15 -16.15 6.38
CA GLY A 120 10.67 -14.90 6.90
C GLY A 120 11.80 -14.32 6.04
N TRP A 121 12.50 -13.36 6.60
CA TRP A 121 13.55 -12.59 5.94
C TRP A 121 14.95 -13.03 6.35
N VAL A 122 15.89 -12.98 5.39
CA VAL A 122 17.33 -13.16 5.59
C VAL A 122 18.11 -12.04 4.89
N PRO A 123 19.27 -11.62 5.42
CA PRO A 123 20.08 -10.58 4.78
C PRO A 123 20.59 -11.03 3.40
N ALA A 124 20.72 -10.07 2.49
CA ALA A 124 21.31 -10.33 1.20
C ALA A 124 22.81 -10.67 1.36
N PRO A 125 23.33 -11.70 0.64
CA PRO A 125 24.75 -11.97 0.61
C PRO A 125 25.51 -10.83 -0.10
N ALA A 126 26.82 -10.74 0.13
CA ALA A 126 27.67 -9.72 -0.51
C ALA A 126 27.61 -9.79 -2.06
N SER A 127 27.52 -10.98 -2.61
CA SER A 127 27.26 -11.18 -4.05
C SER A 127 25.78 -11.34 -4.31
N GLN A 128 25.21 -10.48 -5.12
CA GLN A 128 23.77 -10.54 -5.49
C GLN A 128 23.38 -11.80 -6.31
N THR A 129 24.34 -12.50 -6.86
CA THR A 129 24.12 -13.77 -7.59
C THR A 129 24.21 -15.00 -6.69
N ALA A 130 24.84 -14.86 -5.51
CA ALA A 130 24.94 -15.96 -4.58
C ALA A 130 23.59 -16.26 -3.91
N PHE A 131 23.37 -17.55 -3.60
CA PHE A 131 22.25 -17.96 -2.77
C PHE A 131 22.61 -17.70 -1.29
N PRO A 132 21.72 -17.08 -0.47
CA PRO A 132 22.01 -16.79 0.92
C PRO A 132 22.11 -18.08 1.73
N LYS A 133 22.85 -18.01 2.85
CA LYS A 133 22.86 -19.10 3.82
C LYS A 133 21.56 -19.07 4.62
N ILE A 134 20.73 -20.07 4.43
CA ILE A 134 19.42 -20.17 5.09
C ILE A 134 19.48 -21.25 6.15
N PRO A 135 19.12 -20.97 7.42
CA PRO A 135 18.99 -22.00 8.44
C PRO A 135 17.89 -23.01 8.09
N ALA A 136 18.20 -24.29 8.31
CA ALA A 136 17.25 -25.35 8.05
C ALA A 136 15.98 -25.20 8.92
N PRO A 137 14.79 -25.46 8.38
CA PRO A 137 13.56 -25.48 9.16
C PRO A 137 13.52 -26.67 10.12
N ALA A 138 12.48 -26.72 10.95
CA ALA A 138 12.19 -27.93 11.72
C ALA A 138 11.96 -29.10 10.77
N SER A 139 12.52 -30.26 11.11
CA SER A 139 12.39 -31.49 10.34
C SER A 139 11.17 -32.32 10.78
N GLY A 140 10.69 -33.18 9.87
CA GLY A 140 9.52 -34.04 10.09
C GLY A 140 8.19 -33.31 9.96
N ASP A 141 7.13 -34.01 10.31
CA ASP A 141 5.79 -33.43 10.27
C ASP A 141 5.58 -32.43 11.39
N ILE A 142 5.25 -31.22 11.00
CA ILE A 142 5.01 -30.10 11.92
C ILE A 142 3.69 -29.40 11.57
N THR A 143 3.22 -28.58 12.49
CA THR A 143 2.15 -27.63 12.23
C THR A 143 2.74 -26.23 12.05
N VAL A 144 2.52 -25.64 10.87
CA VAL A 144 2.82 -24.24 10.60
C VAL A 144 1.57 -23.40 10.85
N THR A 145 1.74 -22.28 11.50
CA THR A 145 0.71 -21.23 11.62
C THR A 145 1.21 -19.97 10.94
N GLY A 146 0.34 -19.26 10.25
CA GLY A 146 0.71 -18.04 9.58
C GLY A 146 -0.49 -17.26 9.08
N ARG A 147 -0.21 -16.24 8.28
CA ARG A 147 -1.19 -15.39 7.60
C ARG A 147 -1.31 -15.82 6.15
N LEU A 148 -2.53 -16.03 5.69
CA LEU A 148 -2.78 -16.36 4.29
C LEU A 148 -2.67 -15.12 3.42
N MET A 149 -1.94 -15.22 2.33
CA MET A 149 -1.64 -14.14 1.41
C MET A 149 -2.02 -14.54 -0.02
N GLN A 150 -2.46 -13.57 -0.81
CA GLN A 150 -2.68 -13.75 -2.24
C GLN A 150 -1.35 -13.85 -3.00
N ASP A 151 -1.41 -14.47 -4.18
CA ASP A 151 -0.30 -14.45 -5.13
C ASP A 151 0.10 -13.03 -5.49
N GLU A 152 1.40 -12.75 -5.46
CA GLU A 152 1.93 -11.47 -5.88
C GLU A 152 1.88 -11.33 -7.40
N THR A 153 1.49 -10.14 -7.87
CA THR A 153 1.53 -9.77 -9.28
C THR A 153 2.21 -8.43 -9.45
N THR A 154 2.77 -8.16 -10.63
CA THR A 154 3.35 -6.84 -10.94
C THR A 154 2.30 -5.73 -10.83
N ALA A 155 1.07 -6.00 -11.20
CA ALA A 155 -0.02 -5.01 -11.13
C ALA A 155 -0.36 -4.62 -9.68
N ALA A 156 -0.38 -5.59 -8.75
CA ALA A 156 -0.71 -5.33 -7.35
C ALA A 156 0.48 -4.80 -6.54
N SER A 157 1.69 -5.33 -6.78
CA SER A 157 2.88 -5.02 -6.00
C SER A 157 3.75 -3.90 -6.58
N GLY A 158 3.58 -3.55 -7.86
CA GLY A 158 4.49 -2.64 -8.59
C GLY A 158 5.88 -3.25 -8.86
N ILE A 159 6.17 -4.44 -8.36
CA ILE A 159 7.46 -5.11 -8.52
C ILE A 159 7.53 -5.73 -9.92
N LYS A 160 8.54 -5.35 -10.69
CA LYS A 160 8.77 -5.94 -12.01
C LYS A 160 9.25 -7.39 -11.88
N ASN A 161 8.58 -8.31 -12.56
CA ASN A 161 9.01 -9.72 -12.65
C ASN A 161 10.16 -9.84 -13.65
N LEU A 162 11.39 -9.84 -13.16
CA LEU A 162 12.60 -9.89 -13.98
C LEU A 162 12.83 -11.33 -14.48
N LYS A 163 13.29 -11.45 -15.71
CA LYS A 163 13.75 -12.72 -16.31
C LYS A 163 15.26 -12.88 -16.13
N GLY A 164 15.77 -14.10 -16.25
CA GLY A 164 17.22 -14.38 -16.19
C GLY A 164 17.82 -14.20 -14.80
N LEU A 165 17.03 -14.40 -13.75
CA LEU A 165 17.53 -14.40 -12.37
C LEU A 165 18.44 -15.63 -12.14
N PRO A 166 19.37 -15.53 -11.18
CA PRO A 166 20.14 -16.70 -10.71
C PRO A 166 19.22 -17.82 -10.25
N ASP A 167 19.73 -19.03 -10.28
CA ASP A 167 18.97 -20.21 -9.85
C ASP A 167 18.37 -20.04 -8.46
N ARG A 168 17.19 -20.62 -8.25
CA ARG A 168 16.41 -20.57 -6.99
C ARG A 168 16.05 -19.14 -6.52
N GLN A 169 16.15 -18.13 -7.38
CA GLN A 169 15.79 -16.74 -7.06
C GLN A 169 14.58 -16.29 -7.88
N ILE A 170 13.64 -15.59 -7.24
CA ILE A 170 12.42 -15.06 -7.87
C ILE A 170 12.18 -13.61 -7.41
N MET A 171 11.30 -12.91 -8.13
CA MET A 171 10.89 -11.54 -7.75
C MET A 171 9.54 -11.50 -7.04
N LEU A 172 8.64 -12.42 -7.39
CA LEU A 172 7.25 -12.43 -6.90
C LEU A 172 6.92 -13.81 -6.34
N ILE A 173 6.18 -13.85 -5.23
CA ILE A 173 5.60 -15.09 -4.71
C ILE A 173 4.31 -15.35 -5.47
N ASN A 174 4.37 -16.30 -6.39
CA ASN A 174 3.22 -16.66 -7.21
C ASN A 174 3.12 -18.19 -7.33
N SER A 175 2.05 -18.74 -6.81
CA SER A 175 1.84 -20.20 -6.71
C SER A 175 1.84 -20.91 -8.05
N THR A 176 1.28 -20.27 -9.09
CA THR A 176 1.26 -20.82 -10.45
C THR A 176 2.68 -20.89 -11.05
N GLN A 177 3.49 -19.83 -10.88
CA GLN A 177 4.87 -19.78 -11.39
C GLN A 177 5.79 -20.74 -10.63
N VAL A 178 5.65 -20.82 -9.31
CA VAL A 178 6.44 -21.76 -8.50
C VAL A 178 6.02 -23.20 -8.81
N GLY A 179 4.73 -23.48 -8.93
CA GLY A 179 4.23 -24.79 -9.34
C GLY A 179 4.73 -25.23 -10.73
N ALA A 180 4.88 -24.31 -11.69
CA ALA A 180 5.50 -24.60 -12.97
C ALA A 180 6.98 -25.01 -12.80
N ARG A 181 7.77 -24.27 -12.00
CA ARG A 181 9.17 -24.60 -11.71
C ARG A 181 9.34 -25.97 -11.02
N LEU A 182 8.47 -26.28 -10.05
CA LEU A 182 8.47 -27.59 -9.40
C LEU A 182 8.19 -28.73 -10.38
N ARG A 183 7.25 -28.53 -11.31
CA ARG A 183 6.99 -29.53 -12.40
C ARG A 183 8.20 -29.74 -13.30
N ASP A 184 8.86 -28.65 -13.67
CA ASP A 184 10.05 -28.69 -14.54
C ASP A 184 11.22 -29.40 -13.85
N SER A 185 11.31 -29.35 -12.51
CA SER A 185 12.30 -30.13 -11.74
C SER A 185 11.91 -31.58 -11.50
N GLY A 186 10.75 -32.05 -11.98
CA GLY A 186 10.28 -33.42 -11.82
C GLY A 186 9.67 -33.74 -10.46
N ASP A 187 9.37 -32.73 -9.64
CA ASP A 187 8.76 -32.92 -8.34
C ASP A 187 7.28 -33.35 -8.45
N ALA A 188 6.96 -34.47 -7.86
CA ALA A 188 5.60 -35.02 -7.88
C ALA A 188 4.58 -34.12 -7.14
N SER A 189 5.01 -33.37 -6.11
CA SER A 189 4.18 -32.46 -5.33
C SER A 189 3.71 -31.21 -6.13
N ALA A 190 4.38 -30.94 -7.25
CA ALA A 190 4.10 -29.83 -8.14
C ALA A 190 2.70 -29.83 -8.79
N LYS A 191 2.03 -30.98 -8.83
CA LYS A 191 0.72 -31.12 -9.46
C LYS A 191 -0.43 -30.53 -8.63
N SER A 192 -0.20 -30.29 -7.37
CA SER A 192 -1.23 -29.96 -6.38
C SER A 192 -0.88 -28.72 -5.54
N VAL A 193 -0.34 -27.67 -6.18
CA VAL A 193 0.02 -26.43 -5.48
C VAL A 193 -1.23 -25.61 -5.22
N LEU A 194 -1.45 -25.29 -3.95
CA LEU A 194 -2.53 -24.41 -3.50
C LEU A 194 -2.26 -22.97 -3.92
N GLY A 195 -3.31 -22.20 -4.24
CA GLY A 195 -3.20 -20.79 -4.58
C GLY A 195 -2.81 -19.92 -3.39
N GLY A 196 -2.02 -18.88 -3.67
CA GLY A 196 -1.49 -18.01 -2.63
C GLY A 196 -0.32 -18.61 -1.84
N TYR A 197 -0.05 -18.03 -0.67
CA TYR A 197 1.03 -18.49 0.21
C TYR A 197 0.73 -18.13 1.67
N ILE A 198 1.49 -18.71 2.60
CA ILE A 198 1.44 -18.37 4.03
C ILE A 198 2.69 -17.56 4.39
N GLU A 199 2.51 -16.43 5.07
CA GLU A 199 3.56 -15.81 5.87
C GLU A 199 3.60 -16.46 7.25
N MET A 200 4.66 -17.21 7.52
CA MET A 200 4.80 -17.97 8.76
C MET A 200 4.89 -17.05 9.98
N THR A 201 4.14 -17.40 11.01
CA THR A 201 4.18 -16.75 12.33
C THR A 201 4.58 -17.71 13.45
N ALA A 202 4.41 -19.03 13.23
CA ALA A 202 4.85 -20.10 14.12
C ALA A 202 5.09 -21.39 13.33
N PRO A 203 6.02 -22.25 13.78
CA PRO A 203 6.91 -22.07 14.94
C PRO A 203 7.99 -20.98 14.68
N ALA A 204 8.42 -20.33 15.76
CA ALA A 204 9.53 -19.39 15.66
C ALA A 204 10.81 -20.10 15.22
N PRO A 205 11.60 -19.54 14.27
CA PRO A 205 12.84 -20.14 13.82
C PRO A 205 13.87 -20.22 14.96
N LYS A 206 14.62 -21.32 15.02
CA LYS A 206 15.71 -21.47 15.98
C LYS A 206 16.79 -20.41 15.69
N GLY A 207 17.25 -19.72 16.73
CA GLY A 207 18.24 -18.66 16.59
C GLY A 207 17.74 -17.38 15.90
N GLY A 208 16.42 -17.19 15.76
CA GLY A 208 15.82 -15.95 15.22
C GLY A 208 15.97 -15.76 13.71
N SER A 209 16.48 -16.74 12.96
CA SER A 209 16.62 -16.64 11.50
C SER A 209 16.02 -17.85 10.78
N PRO A 210 15.26 -17.63 9.68
CA PRO A 210 14.84 -16.33 9.09
C PRO A 210 14.05 -15.46 10.06
N GLU A 211 14.20 -14.14 9.98
CA GLU A 211 13.42 -13.19 10.77
C GLU A 211 11.95 -13.22 10.31
N LEU A 212 11.03 -13.47 11.23
CA LEU A 212 9.60 -13.52 10.91
C LEU A 212 9.12 -12.15 10.46
N ILE A 213 8.25 -12.13 9.45
CA ILE A 213 7.66 -10.90 8.94
C ILE A 213 6.67 -10.36 9.97
N PRO A 214 6.81 -9.10 10.41
CA PRO A 214 5.88 -8.51 11.36
C PRO A 214 4.46 -8.42 10.76
N PRO A 215 3.41 -8.37 11.58
CA PRO A 215 2.08 -8.10 11.09
C PRO A 215 2.04 -6.71 10.46
N PRO A 216 1.15 -6.47 9.47
CA PRO A 216 0.94 -5.13 8.98
C PRO A 216 0.47 -4.23 10.14
N THR A 217 1.09 -3.07 10.28
CA THR A 217 0.67 -2.03 11.22
C THR A 217 -0.28 -1.08 10.51
N GLU A 218 -1.12 -0.36 11.27
CA GLU A 218 -2.02 0.66 10.71
C GLU A 218 -1.25 1.73 9.91
N ASP A 219 0.02 1.98 10.28
CA ASP A 219 0.93 2.89 9.59
C ASP A 219 1.65 2.27 8.38
N SER A 220 1.63 0.95 8.24
CA SER A 220 2.29 0.22 7.15
C SER A 220 1.54 0.30 5.81
N SER A 221 0.72 1.32 5.63
CA SER A 221 0.27 1.65 4.28
C SER A 221 1.49 1.90 3.41
N TRP A 222 1.57 1.20 2.30
CA TRP A 222 2.63 1.20 1.27
C TRP A 222 3.12 2.58 0.79
N ILE A 223 2.58 3.66 1.31
CA ILE A 223 2.89 5.05 1.02
C ILE A 223 3.18 5.80 2.33
N GLY A 224 3.89 5.22 3.28
CA GLY A 224 4.66 5.84 4.36
C GLY A 224 4.18 7.16 5.00
N ILE A 225 2.93 7.53 4.83
CA ILE A 225 2.36 8.77 5.33
C ILE A 225 1.15 8.37 6.17
N GLY A 226 1.33 8.38 7.48
CA GLY A 226 0.28 8.09 8.46
C GLY A 226 -1.06 8.78 8.16
N ASP A 227 -2.02 8.69 9.01
CA ASP A 227 -3.42 9.12 8.79
C ASP A 227 -3.60 10.64 8.58
N ILE A 228 -2.77 11.22 7.68
CA ILE A 228 -2.77 12.65 7.33
C ILE A 228 -3.89 13.03 6.35
N ASN A 229 -4.60 12.05 5.78
CA ASN A 229 -5.63 12.35 4.78
C ASN A 229 -6.78 13.18 5.34
N LEU A 230 -7.22 12.91 6.57
CA LEU A 230 -8.29 13.67 7.21
C LEU A 230 -7.90 15.12 7.50
N PRO A 231 -6.74 15.43 8.11
CA PRO A 231 -6.26 16.81 8.26
C PRO A 231 -6.15 17.55 6.91
N TYR A 232 -5.65 16.88 5.87
CA TYR A 232 -5.59 17.47 4.52
C TYR A 232 -6.98 17.72 3.90
N ALA A 233 -7.95 16.83 4.11
CA ALA A 233 -9.32 17.07 3.65
C ALA A 233 -9.90 18.33 4.30
N ILE A 234 -9.74 18.48 5.61
CA ILE A 234 -10.17 19.67 6.36
C ILE A 234 -9.44 20.92 5.85
N GLN A 235 -8.14 20.84 5.63
CA GLN A 235 -7.34 21.95 5.11
C GLN A 235 -7.87 22.44 3.74
N TRP A 236 -8.19 21.52 2.81
CA TRP A 236 -8.76 21.89 1.52
C TRP A 236 -10.10 22.61 1.66
N TRP A 237 -10.96 22.18 2.58
CA TRP A 237 -12.25 22.85 2.81
C TRP A 237 -12.11 24.20 3.48
N VAL A 238 -11.15 24.35 4.41
CA VAL A 238 -10.81 25.65 5.01
C VAL A 238 -10.32 26.62 3.93
N PHE A 239 -9.48 26.16 3.00
CA PHE A 239 -9.03 26.98 1.88
C PHE A 239 -10.19 27.34 0.94
N ALA A 240 -11.08 26.38 0.63
CA ALA A 240 -12.27 26.64 -0.17
C ALA A 240 -13.18 27.72 0.45
N ALA A 241 -13.32 27.70 1.78
CA ALA A 241 -14.05 28.75 2.52
C ALA A 241 -13.29 30.08 2.57
N GLY A 242 -11.98 30.05 2.60
CA GLY A 242 -11.12 31.25 2.62
C GLY A 242 -11.16 32.06 1.32
N VAL A 243 -11.33 31.39 0.17
CA VAL A 243 -11.36 32.08 -1.14
C VAL A 243 -12.48 33.12 -1.24
N PRO A 244 -13.77 32.82 -0.96
CA PRO A 244 -14.83 33.84 -1.01
C PRO A 244 -14.65 34.93 0.03
N ILE A 245 -14.11 34.61 1.21
CA ILE A 245 -13.80 35.60 2.23
C ILE A 245 -12.72 36.57 1.73
N GLY A 246 -11.63 36.05 1.18
CA GLY A 246 -10.55 36.86 0.59
C GLY A 246 -11.05 37.72 -0.55
N TRP A 247 -11.86 37.15 -1.45
CA TRP A 247 -12.46 37.91 -2.53
C TRP A 247 -13.35 39.06 -2.01
N MET A 248 -14.18 38.80 -0.99
CA MET A 248 -15.02 39.82 -0.35
C MET A 248 -14.20 40.94 0.28
N VAL A 249 -13.09 40.59 0.96
CA VAL A 249 -12.17 41.59 1.55
C VAL A 249 -11.56 42.48 0.47
N LEU A 250 -11.10 41.89 -0.64
CA LEU A 250 -10.55 42.64 -1.77
C LEU A 250 -11.59 43.59 -2.37
N VAL A 251 -12.83 43.13 -2.60
CA VAL A 251 -13.93 43.97 -3.11
C VAL A 251 -14.23 45.13 -2.16
N ARG A 252 -14.28 44.86 -0.85
CA ARG A 252 -14.54 45.92 0.16
C ARG A 252 -13.41 46.95 0.20
N ARG A 253 -12.15 46.50 0.06
CA ARG A 253 -10.99 47.38 0.00
C ARG A 253 -11.04 48.28 -1.23
N GLU A 254 -11.25 47.73 -2.40
CA GLU A 254 -11.39 48.49 -3.65
C GLU A 254 -12.50 49.53 -3.59
N LEU A 255 -13.66 49.16 -3.00
CA LEU A 255 -14.78 50.10 -2.81
C LEU A 255 -14.42 51.26 -1.90
N ARG A 256 -13.63 51.03 -0.84
CA ARG A 256 -13.17 52.09 0.08
C ARG A 256 -12.20 53.05 -0.64
N GLU A 257 -11.21 52.48 -1.35
CA GLU A 257 -10.22 53.27 -2.10
C GLU A 257 -10.88 54.16 -3.15
N ARG A 258 -11.88 53.63 -3.89
CA ARG A 258 -12.63 54.41 -4.87
C ARG A 258 -13.51 55.49 -4.27
N ARG A 259 -14.05 55.28 -3.06
CA ARG A 259 -14.83 56.31 -2.36
C ARG A 259 -13.91 57.44 -1.91
N ALA A 260 -12.78 57.11 -1.31
CA ALA A 260 -11.78 58.14 -0.90
C ALA A 260 -11.32 58.97 -2.08
N ALA A 261 -10.97 58.31 -3.22
CA ALA A 261 -10.54 59.03 -4.42
C ALA A 261 -11.66 59.89 -5.08
N ALA A 262 -12.92 59.53 -4.84
CA ALA A 262 -14.04 60.36 -5.33
C ALA A 262 -14.28 61.58 -4.44
N GLU A 263 -14.10 61.45 -3.13
CA GLU A 263 -14.19 62.52 -2.15
C GLU A 263 -13.08 63.57 -2.36
N GLU A 264 -11.82 63.11 -2.55
CA GLU A 264 -10.66 64.00 -2.88
C GLU A 264 -10.93 64.82 -4.16
N ARG A 265 -11.48 64.21 -5.21
CA ARG A 265 -11.82 64.92 -6.44
C ARG A 265 -12.93 65.95 -6.30
N SER A 266 -13.84 65.79 -5.37
CA SER A 266 -14.92 66.71 -5.10
C SER A 266 -14.49 67.91 -4.30
N GLU A 267 -13.36 67.79 -3.58
CA GLU A 267 -12.76 68.87 -2.76
C GLU A 267 -11.74 69.71 -3.52
N GLU A 268 -11.31 69.25 -4.71
CA GLU A 268 -10.33 70.01 -5.54
C GLU A 268 -11.02 71.28 -6.11
N PRO A 269 -10.53 72.47 -5.76
CA PRO A 269 -11.15 73.70 -6.21
C PRO A 269 -11.05 73.86 -7.72
N ALA A 270 -12.16 74.32 -8.34
CA ALA A 270 -12.22 74.55 -9.78
C ALA A 270 -11.04 75.42 -10.25
N PRO A 271 -10.32 75.07 -11.34
CA PRO A 271 -9.24 75.87 -11.85
C PRO A 271 -9.73 77.31 -12.11
N THR A 272 -9.11 78.26 -11.44
CA THR A 272 -9.37 79.68 -11.60
C THR A 272 -9.01 80.04 -13.04
N ALA A 273 -10.03 80.29 -13.85
CA ALA A 273 -9.84 80.78 -15.23
C ALA A 273 -9.17 82.18 -15.13
N VAL A 274 -7.96 82.30 -15.69
CA VAL A 274 -7.25 83.53 -15.93
C VAL A 274 -7.53 83.99 -17.36
#